data_f060cfc3867e43bfd5e3765783c59482
#
_entry.id   f060cfc3867e43bfd5e3765783c59482
#
_cell.length_a   1.000
_cell.length_b   1.000
_cell.length_c   1.000
_cell.angle_alpha   90.00
_cell.angle_beta   90.00
_cell.angle_gamma   90.00
#
_symmetry.space_group_name_H-M   'P 1'
#
loop_
_entity.id
_entity.type
_entity.pdbx_description
1 polymer ?
#
loop_
_entity_poly.entity_id
_entity_poly.type
_entity_poly.pdbx_seq_one_letter_code
_entity_poly.pdbx_strand_id
1 'polypeptide(L)'
;MAEERMIESFDGTQLFSRKDTAENQRAVAVISHGLAEHLGRYDALAKTLLSNGFTVYRYEQRGHARSDGKRTHFDDFNEMPDDLKTIMDLAKEENSDTPIFLIGHSMGGFTAAAFGTKYPGQAAGIVLSGALTRYNNQLFGQLPMDLPEDTYLDNELGEGVCSDPAVVEAYANDPMVEKKISVALINQFGTGIDWLKANAKNFTDPVLVLHGNEDGLVAEKDSRDFYGEIGSADKTLKIYASLMHEIFNEPSKYKIYDEVVEWIQERL
;
A
#
# COMPACT_ATOMS: atom_id res chain seq x y z
N MET A 1 -14.31 16.46 8.33
CA MET A 1 -14.00 16.18 9.76
C MET A 1 -13.18 14.90 9.80
N ALA A 2 -12.21 14.80 10.71
CA ALA A 2 -11.42 13.58 10.90
C ALA A 2 -12.08 12.73 12.01
N GLU A 3 -12.21 11.42 11.77
CA GLU A 3 -12.69 10.44 12.72
C GLU A 3 -11.66 9.32 12.86
N GLU A 4 -11.25 8.99 14.07
CA GLU A 4 -10.31 7.93 14.39
C GLU A 4 -11.01 6.85 15.21
N ARG A 5 -10.82 5.57 14.87
CA ARG A 5 -11.44 4.44 15.56
C ARG A 5 -10.68 3.14 15.35
N MET A 6 -10.90 2.18 16.25
CA MET A 6 -10.50 0.80 16.06
C MET A 6 -11.58 0.07 15.25
N ILE A 7 -11.16 -0.73 14.29
CA ILE A 7 -12.02 -1.56 13.43
C ILE A 7 -11.65 -3.02 13.67
N GLU A 8 -12.64 -3.83 14.04
CA GLU A 8 -12.45 -5.25 14.20
C GLU A 8 -12.33 -5.94 12.84
N SER A 9 -11.19 -6.59 12.60
CA SER A 9 -10.93 -7.36 11.40
C SER A 9 -11.59 -8.74 11.45
N PHE A 10 -11.48 -9.49 10.37
CA PHE A 10 -12.14 -10.78 10.15
C PHE A 10 -11.85 -11.84 11.25
N ASP A 11 -10.74 -11.72 11.96
CA ASP A 11 -10.27 -12.63 13.02
C ASP A 11 -10.33 -12.02 14.44
N GLY A 12 -10.90 -10.82 14.58
CA GLY A 12 -11.00 -10.09 15.85
C GLY A 12 -9.83 -9.12 16.12
N THR A 13 -8.82 -9.09 15.26
CA THR A 13 -7.70 -8.14 15.38
C THR A 13 -8.22 -6.71 15.21
N GLN A 14 -7.83 -5.81 16.13
CA GLN A 14 -8.24 -4.41 16.07
C GLN A 14 -7.28 -3.59 15.21
N LEU A 15 -7.80 -3.00 14.15
CA LEU A 15 -7.06 -2.14 13.22
C LEU A 15 -7.37 -0.67 13.50
N PHE A 16 -6.35 0.13 13.76
CA PHE A 16 -6.52 1.57 13.89
C PHE A 16 -6.82 2.18 12.52
N SER A 17 -7.89 2.95 12.44
CA SER A 17 -8.34 3.58 11.20
C SER A 17 -8.64 5.06 11.41
N ARG A 18 -8.42 5.86 10.36
CA ARG A 18 -8.80 7.26 10.27
C ARG A 18 -9.58 7.52 8.99
N LYS A 19 -10.74 8.15 9.16
CA LYS A 19 -11.58 8.66 8.08
C LYS A 19 -11.51 10.18 8.07
N ASP A 20 -11.16 10.75 6.92
CA ASP A 20 -11.21 12.18 6.66
C ASP A 20 -12.31 12.43 5.61
N THR A 21 -13.43 13.09 6.01
CA THR A 21 -14.62 13.27 5.17
C THR A 21 -14.52 14.53 4.33
N ALA A 22 -14.72 14.43 3.03
CA ALA A 22 -14.80 15.55 2.10
C ALA A 22 -16.17 16.26 2.19
N GLU A 23 -16.18 17.59 2.04
CA GLU A 23 -17.43 18.38 2.08
C GLU A 23 -18.36 18.08 0.89
N ASN A 24 -17.79 17.91 -0.30
CA ASN A 24 -18.51 17.60 -1.55
C ASN A 24 -18.00 16.26 -2.10
N GLN A 25 -18.42 15.17 -1.49
CA GLN A 25 -17.92 13.85 -1.81
C GLN A 25 -18.28 13.41 -3.24
N ARG A 26 -17.24 13.08 -4.02
CA ARG A 26 -17.34 12.55 -5.38
C ARG A 26 -16.86 11.10 -5.46
N ALA A 27 -15.89 10.75 -4.64
CA ALA A 27 -15.31 9.42 -4.53
C ALA A 27 -14.82 9.15 -3.10
N VAL A 28 -14.48 7.90 -2.85
CA VAL A 28 -13.76 7.47 -1.65
C VAL A 28 -12.41 6.93 -2.08
N ALA A 29 -11.36 7.24 -1.31
CA ALA A 29 -10.04 6.65 -1.44
C ALA A 29 -9.70 5.89 -0.15
N VAL A 30 -9.24 4.64 -0.29
CA VAL A 30 -8.68 3.84 0.81
C VAL A 30 -7.17 3.75 0.60
N ILE A 31 -6.37 4.08 1.62
CA ILE A 31 -4.90 4.06 1.53
C ILE A 31 -4.32 2.97 2.42
N SER A 32 -3.50 2.08 1.83
CA SER A 32 -2.72 1.03 2.50
C SER A 32 -1.24 1.42 2.48
N HIS A 33 -0.65 1.57 3.67
CA HIS A 33 0.72 2.03 3.87
C HIS A 33 1.77 0.92 3.65
N GLY A 34 3.04 1.30 3.54
CA GLY A 34 4.17 0.41 3.33
C GLY A 34 4.66 -0.30 4.60
N LEU A 35 5.74 -1.07 4.44
CA LEU A 35 6.34 -1.85 5.52
C LEU A 35 6.90 -0.95 6.62
N ALA A 36 6.65 -1.33 7.87
CA ALA A 36 7.17 -0.71 9.08
C ALA A 36 6.73 0.75 9.32
N GLU A 37 5.95 1.34 8.44
CA GLU A 37 5.44 2.71 8.56
C GLU A 37 3.99 2.77 9.10
N HIS A 38 3.30 3.90 8.93
CA HIS A 38 1.96 4.15 9.45
C HIS A 38 1.19 5.15 8.59
N LEU A 39 -0.12 5.26 8.82
CA LEU A 39 -1.06 6.08 8.03
C LEU A 39 -0.72 7.59 8.01
N GLY A 40 -0.04 8.14 9.03
CA GLY A 40 0.29 9.56 9.12
C GLY A 40 1.26 10.03 8.03
N ARG A 41 2.08 9.13 7.47
CA ARG A 41 3.01 9.47 6.39
C ARG A 41 2.31 9.82 5.07
N TYR A 42 1.00 9.59 4.98
CA TYR A 42 0.14 9.89 3.83
C TYR A 42 -0.73 11.14 4.03
N ASP A 43 -0.48 11.98 5.05
CA ASP A 43 -1.29 13.17 5.33
C ASP A 43 -1.30 14.17 4.16
N ALA A 44 -0.18 14.34 3.46
CA ALA A 44 -0.12 15.24 2.30
C ALA A 44 -0.96 14.74 1.11
N LEU A 45 -0.88 13.44 0.80
CA LEU A 45 -1.71 12.80 -0.22
C LEU A 45 -3.19 12.88 0.16
N ALA A 46 -3.54 12.51 1.39
CA ALA A 46 -4.91 12.57 1.90
C ALA A 46 -5.48 13.99 1.80
N LYS A 47 -4.70 15.02 2.14
CA LYS A 47 -5.13 16.42 2.00
C LYS A 47 -5.41 16.80 0.55
N THR A 48 -4.58 16.35 -0.40
CA THR A 48 -4.82 16.58 -1.83
C THR A 48 -6.08 15.88 -2.31
N LEU A 49 -6.29 14.63 -1.92
CA LEU A 49 -7.50 13.86 -2.26
C LEU A 49 -8.77 14.55 -1.70
N LEU A 50 -8.74 14.97 -0.44
CA LEU A 50 -9.84 15.68 0.22
C LEU A 50 -10.20 16.98 -0.50
N SER A 51 -9.19 17.78 -0.90
CA SER A 51 -9.42 19.03 -1.63
C SER A 51 -10.04 18.83 -3.02
N ASN A 52 -9.96 17.61 -3.55
CA ASN A 52 -10.58 17.19 -4.80
C ASN A 52 -11.94 16.46 -4.61
N GLY A 53 -12.47 16.48 -3.39
CA GLY A 53 -13.79 15.89 -3.09
C GLY A 53 -13.74 14.38 -2.85
N PHE A 54 -12.60 13.81 -2.46
CA PHE A 54 -12.48 12.40 -2.13
C PHE A 54 -12.41 12.23 -0.61
N THR A 55 -13.37 11.52 -0.02
CA THR A 55 -13.30 11.05 1.37
C THR A 55 -12.19 10.02 1.48
N VAL A 56 -11.33 10.13 2.49
CA VAL A 56 -10.14 9.29 2.60
C VAL A 56 -10.22 8.41 3.85
N TYR A 57 -10.12 7.10 3.65
CA TYR A 57 -9.91 6.12 4.70
C TYR A 57 -8.44 5.70 4.68
N ARG A 58 -7.84 5.68 5.85
CA ARG A 58 -6.48 5.15 6.07
C ARG A 58 -6.51 4.25 7.29
N TYR A 59 -5.77 3.19 7.26
CA TYR A 59 -5.67 2.28 8.40
C TYR A 59 -4.21 1.89 8.64
N GLU A 60 -3.90 1.45 9.83
CA GLU A 60 -2.61 0.87 10.16
C GLU A 60 -2.74 -0.65 10.08
N GLN A 61 -1.90 -1.28 9.24
CA GLN A 61 -1.92 -2.72 9.06
C GLN A 61 -1.62 -3.42 10.38
N ARG A 62 -2.10 -4.65 10.57
CA ARG A 62 -1.83 -5.42 11.80
C ARG A 62 -0.33 -5.41 12.13
N GLY A 63 -0.01 -5.34 13.41
CA GLY A 63 1.36 -5.30 13.88
C GLY A 63 2.12 -4.01 13.56
N HIS A 64 1.44 -2.94 13.12
CA HIS A 64 2.05 -1.63 12.84
C HIS A 64 1.41 -0.54 13.70
N ALA A 65 2.24 0.39 14.16
CA ALA A 65 1.87 1.57 14.94
C ALA A 65 0.81 1.27 16.03
N ARG A 66 -0.44 1.74 15.88
CA ARG A 66 -1.53 1.63 16.88
C ARG A 66 -2.42 0.40 16.69
N SER A 67 -2.29 -0.33 15.59
CA SER A 67 -3.03 -1.56 15.37
C SER A 67 -2.52 -2.71 16.23
N ASP A 68 -3.43 -3.61 16.60
CA ASP A 68 -3.10 -4.83 17.32
C ASP A 68 -2.30 -5.82 16.47
N GLY A 69 -1.88 -6.90 17.08
CA GLY A 69 -1.08 -7.97 16.48
C GLY A 69 0.38 -7.94 16.94
N LYS A 70 1.11 -9.01 16.67
CA LYS A 70 2.56 -9.05 16.87
C LYS A 70 3.21 -8.03 15.93
N ARG A 71 4.24 -7.31 16.43
CA ARG A 71 4.89 -6.25 15.66
C ARG A 71 5.49 -6.81 14.37
N THR A 72 5.12 -6.17 13.22
CA THR A 72 5.58 -6.56 11.88
C THR A 72 5.54 -8.06 11.61
N HIS A 73 4.47 -8.74 12.00
CA HIS A 73 4.34 -10.19 11.90
C HIS A 73 3.01 -10.57 11.27
N PHE A 74 3.06 -11.49 10.32
CA PHE A 74 1.91 -12.11 9.71
C PHE A 74 2.12 -13.63 9.72
N ASP A 75 1.11 -14.37 10.13
CA ASP A 75 1.13 -15.83 10.11
C ASP A 75 0.79 -16.39 8.71
N ASP A 76 -0.01 -15.64 7.94
CA ASP A 76 -0.39 -15.95 6.56
C ASP A 76 -0.48 -14.64 5.75
N PHE A 77 0.07 -14.63 4.52
CA PHE A 77 0.00 -13.44 3.65
C PHE A 77 -1.45 -12.99 3.35
N ASN A 78 -2.42 -13.90 3.41
CA ASN A 78 -3.84 -13.58 3.24
C ASN A 78 -4.38 -12.61 4.30
N GLU A 79 -3.76 -12.55 5.47
CA GLU A 79 -4.17 -11.59 6.50
C GLU A 79 -4.08 -10.13 5.99
N MET A 80 -3.14 -9.82 5.10
CA MET A 80 -3.01 -8.46 4.53
C MET A 80 -4.22 -8.09 3.64
N PRO A 81 -4.57 -8.83 2.57
CA PRO A 81 -5.72 -8.49 1.75
C PRO A 81 -7.06 -8.68 2.49
N ASP A 82 -7.15 -9.54 3.52
CA ASP A 82 -8.39 -9.76 4.28
C ASP A 82 -8.63 -8.64 5.30
N ASP A 83 -7.58 -8.10 5.94
CA ASP A 83 -7.66 -6.86 6.73
C ASP A 83 -8.10 -5.68 5.85
N LEU A 84 -7.48 -5.53 4.68
CA LEU A 84 -7.87 -4.50 3.73
C LEU A 84 -9.32 -4.68 3.27
N LYS A 85 -9.77 -5.93 3.07
CA LYS A 85 -11.18 -6.24 2.74
C LYS A 85 -12.13 -5.70 3.80
N THR A 86 -11.81 -5.85 5.08
CA THR A 86 -12.60 -5.29 6.19
C THR A 86 -12.73 -3.76 6.08
N ILE A 87 -11.64 -3.06 5.78
CA ILE A 87 -11.66 -1.60 5.61
C ILE A 87 -12.43 -1.18 4.34
N MET A 88 -12.28 -1.92 3.24
CA MET A 88 -13.02 -1.67 2.01
C MET A 88 -14.53 -1.89 2.18
N ASP A 89 -14.93 -2.94 2.90
CA ASP A 89 -16.34 -3.22 3.20
C ASP A 89 -16.96 -2.13 4.05
N LEU A 90 -16.25 -1.68 5.09
CA LEU A 90 -16.66 -0.54 5.91
C LEU A 90 -16.82 0.73 5.06
N ALA A 91 -15.84 1.04 4.20
CA ALA A 91 -15.92 2.19 3.33
C ALA A 91 -17.14 2.10 2.39
N LYS A 92 -17.46 0.90 1.89
CA LYS A 92 -18.62 0.65 1.03
C LYS A 92 -19.94 0.75 1.78
N GLU A 93 -20.02 0.23 3.00
CA GLU A 93 -21.20 0.34 3.86
C GLU A 93 -21.55 1.80 4.15
N GLU A 94 -20.53 2.59 4.50
CA GLU A 94 -20.71 4.01 4.82
C GLU A 94 -20.93 4.92 3.58
N ASN A 95 -20.67 4.42 2.35
CA ASN A 95 -20.72 5.20 1.10
C ASN A 95 -21.27 4.37 -0.06
N SER A 96 -22.43 3.76 0.09
CA SER A 96 -23.01 2.74 -0.80
C SER A 96 -23.08 3.11 -2.29
N ASP A 97 -23.27 4.39 -2.61
CA ASP A 97 -23.46 4.89 -3.98
C ASP A 97 -22.23 5.62 -4.54
N THR A 98 -21.11 5.58 -3.81
CA THR A 98 -19.90 6.32 -4.16
C THR A 98 -18.79 5.36 -4.63
N PRO A 99 -18.14 5.61 -5.77
CA PRO A 99 -17.04 4.78 -6.22
C PRO A 99 -15.84 4.83 -5.23
N ILE A 100 -15.26 3.66 -4.95
CA ILE A 100 -14.15 3.51 -4.02
C ILE A 100 -12.89 3.14 -4.79
N PHE A 101 -11.84 3.93 -4.62
CA PHE A 101 -10.51 3.68 -5.16
C PHE A 101 -9.56 3.25 -4.05
N LEU A 102 -8.68 2.32 -4.38
CA LEU A 102 -7.67 1.80 -3.48
C LEU A 102 -6.28 2.32 -3.88
N ILE A 103 -5.50 2.80 -2.92
CA ILE A 103 -4.13 3.28 -3.14
C ILE A 103 -3.21 2.49 -2.22
N GLY A 104 -2.22 1.81 -2.77
CA GLY A 104 -1.25 1.04 -1.99
C GLY A 104 0.20 1.39 -2.35
N HIS A 105 1.05 1.54 -1.32
CA HIS A 105 2.46 1.78 -1.49
C HIS A 105 3.30 0.63 -0.92
N SER A 106 4.33 0.18 -1.65
CA SER A 106 5.29 -0.83 -1.19
C SER A 106 4.60 -2.13 -0.72
N MET A 107 4.71 -2.52 0.56
CA MET A 107 3.94 -3.59 1.18
C MET A 107 2.42 -3.34 1.03
N GLY A 108 1.94 -2.11 1.25
CA GLY A 108 0.55 -1.75 0.99
C GLY A 108 0.16 -1.87 -0.48
N GLY A 109 1.12 -1.70 -1.38
CA GLY A 109 0.97 -1.99 -2.81
C GLY A 109 0.84 -3.48 -3.09
N PHE A 110 1.62 -4.33 -2.42
CA PHE A 110 1.41 -5.79 -2.44
C PHE A 110 0.02 -6.14 -1.92
N THR A 111 -0.36 -5.58 -0.76
CA THR A 111 -1.69 -5.79 -0.14
C THR A 111 -2.82 -5.42 -1.11
N ALA A 112 -2.71 -4.27 -1.79
CA ALA A 112 -3.70 -3.81 -2.78
C ALA A 112 -3.73 -4.69 -4.04
N ALA A 113 -2.57 -5.14 -4.52
CA ALA A 113 -2.49 -6.07 -5.65
C ALA A 113 -3.07 -7.45 -5.30
N ALA A 114 -2.76 -7.97 -4.11
CA ALA A 114 -3.34 -9.22 -3.61
C ALA A 114 -4.85 -9.10 -3.41
N PHE A 115 -5.33 -7.96 -2.88
CA PHE A 115 -6.77 -7.66 -2.75
C PHE A 115 -7.48 -7.69 -4.12
N GLY A 116 -6.98 -6.93 -5.13
CA GLY A 116 -7.59 -6.89 -6.46
C GLY A 116 -7.54 -8.24 -7.19
N THR A 117 -6.55 -9.09 -6.86
CA THR A 117 -6.44 -10.45 -7.40
C THR A 117 -7.41 -11.43 -6.71
N LYS A 118 -7.59 -11.30 -5.38
CA LYS A 118 -8.44 -12.18 -4.57
C LYS A 118 -9.92 -11.79 -4.64
N TYR A 119 -10.20 -10.50 -4.74
CA TYR A 119 -11.53 -9.89 -4.69
C TYR A 119 -11.78 -8.96 -5.90
N PRO A 120 -11.68 -9.45 -7.14
CA PRO A 120 -11.82 -8.62 -8.33
C PRO A 120 -13.19 -7.93 -8.39
N GLY A 121 -13.20 -6.68 -8.89
CA GLY A 121 -14.42 -5.88 -9.03
C GLY A 121 -14.92 -5.21 -7.75
N GLN A 122 -14.14 -5.24 -6.66
CA GLN A 122 -14.51 -4.58 -5.40
C GLN A 122 -14.04 -3.12 -5.33
N ALA A 123 -13.09 -2.70 -6.17
CA ALA A 123 -12.63 -1.34 -6.30
C ALA A 123 -13.02 -0.74 -7.66
N ALA A 124 -13.36 0.55 -7.70
CA ALA A 124 -13.56 1.29 -8.96
C ALA A 124 -12.23 1.47 -9.71
N GLY A 125 -11.11 1.38 -9.01
CA GLY A 125 -9.77 1.36 -9.55
C GLY A 125 -8.73 1.27 -8.44
N ILE A 126 -7.53 0.81 -8.79
CA ILE A 126 -6.42 0.58 -7.86
C ILE A 126 -5.19 1.36 -8.32
N VAL A 127 -4.56 2.09 -7.41
CA VAL A 127 -3.28 2.79 -7.63
C VAL A 127 -2.20 2.07 -6.86
N LEU A 128 -1.15 1.65 -7.53
CA LEU A 128 0.00 0.96 -6.96
C LEU A 128 1.25 1.85 -7.08
N SER A 129 1.94 2.09 -5.98
CA SER A 129 3.15 2.91 -5.90
C SER A 129 4.30 2.08 -5.35
N GLY A 130 5.37 1.87 -6.13
CA GLY A 130 6.53 1.08 -5.71
C GLY A 130 6.15 -0.29 -5.14
N ALA A 131 5.11 -0.92 -5.68
CA ALA A 131 4.45 -2.08 -5.08
C ALA A 131 5.33 -3.34 -5.17
N LEU A 132 5.47 -4.06 -4.06
CA LEU A 132 6.21 -5.33 -3.96
C LEU A 132 5.40 -6.47 -4.61
N THR A 133 5.25 -6.46 -5.93
CA THR A 133 4.43 -7.44 -6.68
C THR A 133 5.24 -8.60 -7.24
N ARG A 134 6.55 -8.45 -7.27
CA ARG A 134 7.56 -9.47 -7.62
C ARG A 134 8.72 -9.28 -6.64
N TYR A 135 9.80 -10.02 -6.79
CA TYR A 135 10.92 -9.96 -5.87
C TYR A 135 12.26 -9.88 -6.63
N ASN A 136 12.30 -9.05 -7.68
CA ASN A 136 13.48 -8.98 -8.56
C ASN A 136 14.73 -8.39 -7.85
N ASN A 137 14.54 -7.48 -6.88
CA ASN A 137 15.67 -6.86 -6.16
C ASN A 137 16.21 -7.72 -5.00
N GLN A 138 15.46 -8.73 -4.54
CA GLN A 138 15.84 -9.63 -3.45
C GLN A 138 16.30 -8.89 -2.19
N LEU A 139 15.56 -7.85 -1.78
CA LEU A 139 15.90 -6.95 -0.66
C LEU A 139 16.33 -7.68 0.62
N PHE A 140 15.68 -8.80 0.94
CA PHE A 140 15.98 -9.64 2.11
C PHE A 140 16.77 -10.91 1.75
N GLY A 141 17.38 -10.97 0.56
CA GLY A 141 18.05 -12.15 0.04
C GLY A 141 17.09 -13.24 -0.45
N GLN A 142 17.53 -14.49 -0.37
CA GLN A 142 16.69 -15.62 -0.82
C GLN A 142 15.55 -15.88 0.16
N LEU A 143 14.33 -16.11 -0.38
CA LEU A 143 13.14 -16.49 0.39
C LEU A 143 12.74 -17.95 0.10
N PRO A 144 12.19 -18.67 1.08
CA PRO A 144 12.09 -18.25 2.48
C PRO A 144 13.47 -18.17 3.15
N MET A 145 13.59 -17.27 4.15
CA MET A 145 14.79 -17.20 4.98
C MET A 145 14.91 -18.46 5.86
N ASP A 146 16.11 -19.01 5.97
CA ASP A 146 16.41 -20.15 6.85
C ASP A 146 16.70 -19.66 8.29
N LEU A 147 15.71 -18.99 8.89
CA LEU A 147 15.71 -18.47 10.26
C LEU A 147 14.36 -18.76 10.92
N PRO A 148 14.31 -18.90 12.27
CA PRO A 148 13.04 -19.01 12.98
C PRO A 148 12.11 -17.81 12.69
N GLU A 149 10.82 -18.04 12.50
CA GLU A 149 9.84 -17.01 12.14
C GLU A 149 9.67 -15.91 13.21
N ASP A 150 9.95 -16.22 14.47
CA ASP A 150 9.96 -15.26 15.59
C ASP A 150 11.27 -14.46 15.71
N THR A 151 12.20 -14.63 14.78
CA THR A 151 13.40 -13.80 14.65
C THR A 151 13.01 -12.41 14.11
N TYR A 152 13.65 -11.38 14.65
CA TYR A 152 13.47 -10.00 14.23
C TYR A 152 14.78 -9.41 13.73
N LEU A 153 14.76 -8.89 12.52
CA LEU A 153 15.86 -8.14 11.91
C LEU A 153 15.67 -6.63 12.18
N ASP A 154 16.75 -5.87 12.22
CA ASP A 154 16.67 -4.43 12.30
C ASP A 154 16.08 -3.84 11.01
N ASN A 155 15.25 -2.80 11.14
CA ASN A 155 14.72 -2.07 10.02
C ASN A 155 15.79 -1.11 9.47
N GLU A 156 16.42 -1.49 8.38
CA GLU A 156 17.46 -0.73 7.68
C GLU A 156 16.93 -0.08 6.39
N LEU A 157 15.60 0.05 6.23
CA LEU A 157 14.96 0.56 5.00
C LEU A 157 15.16 2.06 4.76
N GLY A 158 15.80 2.80 5.66
CA GLY A 158 15.94 4.25 5.57
C GLY A 158 16.74 4.75 4.37
N GLU A 159 17.80 4.05 3.96
CA GLU A 159 18.61 4.45 2.81
C GLU A 159 17.94 4.03 1.48
N GLY A 160 17.88 4.94 0.51
CA GLY A 160 17.32 4.65 -0.83
C GLY A 160 15.80 4.74 -0.91
N VAL A 161 15.10 5.16 0.14
CA VAL A 161 13.63 5.31 0.10
C VAL A 161 13.18 6.59 -0.60
N CYS A 162 13.93 7.69 -0.44
CA CYS A 162 13.57 9.00 -0.96
C CYS A 162 14.81 9.85 -1.25
N SER A 163 14.74 10.68 -2.27
CA SER A 163 15.83 11.62 -2.62
C SER A 163 15.95 12.81 -1.66
N ASP A 164 14.90 13.09 -0.86
CA ASP A 164 14.90 14.14 0.16
C ASP A 164 15.44 13.59 1.49
N PRO A 165 16.64 14.02 1.95
CA PRO A 165 17.21 13.58 3.21
C PRO A 165 16.32 13.86 4.44
N ALA A 166 15.48 14.91 4.38
CA ALA A 166 14.57 15.22 5.48
C ALA A 166 13.47 14.17 5.65
N VAL A 167 13.03 13.53 4.56
CA VAL A 167 12.09 12.41 4.59
C VAL A 167 12.74 11.18 5.21
N VAL A 168 13.99 10.89 4.84
CA VAL A 168 14.78 9.78 5.41
C VAL A 168 15.01 9.97 6.90
N GLU A 169 15.40 11.18 7.33
CA GLU A 169 15.59 11.51 8.73
C GLU A 169 14.28 11.43 9.53
N ALA A 170 13.17 11.92 8.95
CA ALA A 170 11.85 11.81 9.58
C ALA A 170 11.44 10.35 9.79
N TYR A 171 11.64 9.48 8.79
CA TYR A 171 11.39 8.04 8.91
C TYR A 171 12.23 7.40 10.04
N ALA A 172 13.52 7.67 10.07
CA ALA A 172 14.44 7.11 11.07
C ALA A 172 14.09 7.52 12.51
N ASN A 173 13.60 8.76 12.71
CA ASN A 173 13.30 9.32 14.03
C ASN A 173 11.83 9.18 14.45
N ASP A 174 10.94 8.71 13.58
CA ASP A 174 9.53 8.55 13.89
C ASP A 174 9.34 7.39 14.90
N PRO A 175 8.73 7.66 16.07
CA PRO A 175 8.46 6.63 17.06
C PRO A 175 7.38 5.62 16.65
N MET A 176 6.56 5.94 15.63
CA MET A 176 5.54 5.05 15.10
C MET A 176 6.04 4.16 13.96
N VAL A 177 7.26 4.41 13.46
CA VAL A 177 7.95 3.52 12.52
C VAL A 177 8.56 2.36 13.29
N GLU A 178 8.21 1.13 12.91
CA GLU A 178 8.70 -0.10 13.51
C GLU A 178 10.20 -0.26 13.26
N LYS A 179 10.96 -0.49 14.33
CA LYS A 179 12.42 -0.57 14.25
C LYS A 179 12.92 -1.98 13.93
N LYS A 180 12.04 -2.96 13.91
CA LYS A 180 12.35 -4.35 13.62
C LYS A 180 11.29 -4.97 12.70
N ILE A 181 11.71 -5.93 11.89
CA ILE A 181 10.88 -6.65 10.94
C ILE A 181 11.03 -8.15 11.23
N SER A 182 9.93 -8.88 11.37
CA SER A 182 9.97 -10.31 11.63
C SER A 182 10.32 -11.12 10.38
N VAL A 183 11.01 -12.24 10.58
CA VAL A 183 11.26 -13.22 9.51
C VAL A 183 9.95 -13.82 9.01
N ALA A 184 8.94 -13.99 9.86
CA ALA A 184 7.61 -14.43 9.45
C ALA A 184 7.05 -13.52 8.35
N LEU A 185 6.99 -12.20 8.58
CA LEU A 185 6.49 -11.25 7.57
C LEU A 185 7.29 -11.34 6.26
N ILE A 186 8.62 -11.40 6.35
CA ILE A 186 9.50 -11.48 5.17
C ILE A 186 9.20 -12.76 4.36
N ASN A 187 9.02 -13.90 5.03
CA ASN A 187 8.70 -15.16 4.38
C ASN A 187 7.28 -15.16 3.77
N GLN A 188 6.33 -14.48 4.41
CA GLN A 188 4.99 -14.32 3.86
C GLN A 188 4.98 -13.46 2.59
N PHE A 189 5.91 -12.52 2.41
CA PHE A 189 6.08 -11.87 1.10
C PHE A 189 6.43 -12.87 0.01
N GLY A 190 7.38 -13.78 0.25
CA GLY A 190 7.73 -14.82 -0.73
C GLY A 190 6.51 -15.65 -1.15
N THR A 191 5.79 -16.18 -0.17
CA THR A 191 4.58 -16.98 -0.39
C THR A 191 3.50 -16.19 -1.15
N GLY A 192 3.24 -14.96 -0.71
CA GLY A 192 2.22 -14.11 -1.31
C GLY A 192 2.57 -13.64 -2.72
N ILE A 193 3.84 -13.35 -3.01
CA ILE A 193 4.32 -12.99 -4.34
C ILE A 193 4.20 -14.15 -5.32
N ASP A 194 4.53 -15.37 -4.89
CA ASP A 194 4.36 -16.57 -5.71
C ASP A 194 2.88 -16.82 -6.02
N TRP A 195 2.01 -16.65 -5.01
CA TRP A 195 0.57 -16.73 -5.20
C TRP A 195 0.05 -15.65 -6.16
N LEU A 196 0.48 -14.38 -5.98
CA LEU A 196 0.10 -13.25 -6.82
C LEU A 196 0.52 -13.47 -8.28
N LYS A 197 1.72 -14.01 -8.49
CA LYS A 197 2.22 -14.37 -9.81
C LYS A 197 1.39 -15.47 -10.47
N ALA A 198 1.10 -16.53 -9.72
CA ALA A 198 0.30 -17.65 -10.22
C ALA A 198 -1.15 -17.25 -10.58
N ASN A 199 -1.70 -16.22 -9.92
CA ASN A 199 -3.07 -15.75 -10.06
C ASN A 199 -3.21 -14.39 -10.77
N ALA A 200 -2.15 -13.86 -11.37
CA ALA A 200 -2.11 -12.49 -11.91
C ALA A 200 -3.27 -12.19 -12.88
N LYS A 201 -3.74 -13.18 -13.67
CA LYS A 201 -4.86 -13.02 -14.60
C LYS A 201 -6.21 -12.69 -13.92
N ASN A 202 -6.34 -12.98 -12.62
CA ASN A 202 -7.55 -12.67 -11.85
C ASN A 202 -7.63 -11.18 -11.48
N PHE A 203 -6.50 -10.45 -11.52
CA PHE A 203 -6.49 -9.01 -11.32
C PHE A 203 -7.07 -8.31 -12.56
N THR A 204 -8.33 -7.89 -12.49
CA THR A 204 -9.09 -7.33 -13.63
C THR A 204 -9.56 -5.90 -13.42
N ASP A 205 -9.41 -5.34 -12.21
CA ASP A 205 -9.79 -3.96 -11.90
C ASP A 205 -8.96 -2.94 -12.69
N PRO A 206 -9.50 -1.74 -13.00
CA PRO A 206 -8.71 -0.64 -13.53
C PRO A 206 -7.51 -0.35 -12.63
N VAL A 207 -6.32 -0.18 -13.22
CA VAL A 207 -5.10 0.01 -12.42
C VAL A 207 -4.16 1.07 -12.99
N LEU A 208 -3.65 1.90 -12.07
CA LEU A 208 -2.54 2.81 -12.29
C LEU A 208 -1.31 2.31 -11.51
N VAL A 209 -0.28 1.88 -12.22
CA VAL A 209 0.98 1.42 -11.64
C VAL A 209 2.04 2.52 -11.77
N LEU A 210 2.59 2.96 -10.65
CA LEU A 210 3.55 4.06 -10.52
C LEU A 210 4.84 3.56 -9.88
N HIS A 211 6.02 3.91 -10.44
CA HIS A 211 7.30 3.48 -9.88
C HIS A 211 8.41 4.50 -10.17
N GLY A 212 9.30 4.70 -9.21
CA GLY A 212 10.55 5.45 -9.41
C GLY A 212 11.64 4.55 -10.02
N ASN A 213 12.37 5.02 -11.05
CA ASN A 213 13.39 4.17 -11.67
C ASN A 213 14.67 4.01 -10.83
N GLU A 214 14.84 4.83 -9.78
CA GLU A 214 15.95 4.74 -8.83
C GLU A 214 15.52 4.15 -7.48
N ASP A 215 14.41 3.41 -7.48
CA ASP A 215 13.93 2.67 -6.31
C ASP A 215 14.98 1.62 -5.89
N GLY A 216 15.58 1.84 -4.71
CA GLY A 216 16.62 0.97 -4.16
C GLY A 216 16.07 -0.25 -3.41
N LEU A 217 14.76 -0.28 -3.11
CA LEU A 217 14.12 -1.34 -2.33
C LEU A 217 13.36 -2.34 -3.21
N VAL A 218 12.49 -1.84 -4.06
CA VAL A 218 11.67 -2.64 -4.99
C VAL A 218 12.09 -2.32 -6.41
N ALA A 219 12.49 -3.32 -7.17
CA ALA A 219 12.90 -3.08 -8.54
C ALA A 219 11.73 -2.57 -9.40
N GLU A 220 11.94 -1.55 -10.25
CA GLU A 220 10.91 -1.09 -11.19
C GLU A 220 10.40 -2.22 -12.11
N LYS A 221 11.24 -3.22 -12.30
CA LYS A 221 10.91 -4.45 -13.04
C LYS A 221 9.73 -5.18 -12.43
N ASP A 222 9.52 -5.11 -11.11
CA ASP A 222 8.37 -5.71 -10.43
C ASP A 222 7.06 -5.13 -10.98
N SER A 223 7.00 -3.81 -11.14
CA SER A 223 5.85 -3.13 -11.74
C SER A 223 5.66 -3.47 -13.22
N ARG A 224 6.74 -3.60 -14.00
CA ARG A 224 6.67 -3.98 -15.43
C ARG A 224 6.16 -5.41 -15.59
N ASP A 225 6.69 -6.35 -14.80
CA ASP A 225 6.29 -7.75 -14.85
C ASP A 225 4.81 -7.88 -14.44
N PHE A 226 4.41 -7.28 -13.32
CA PHE A 226 3.02 -7.27 -12.87
C PHE A 226 2.08 -6.71 -13.94
N TYR A 227 2.39 -5.52 -14.47
CA TYR A 227 1.62 -4.88 -15.54
C TYR A 227 1.47 -5.77 -16.78
N GLY A 228 2.53 -6.49 -17.17
CA GLY A 228 2.51 -7.41 -18.31
C GLY A 228 1.64 -8.65 -18.09
N GLU A 229 1.53 -9.11 -16.85
CA GLU A 229 0.93 -10.40 -16.51
C GLU A 229 -0.54 -10.32 -16.09
N ILE A 230 -1.01 -9.19 -15.55
CA ILE A 230 -2.39 -9.04 -15.07
C ILE A 230 -3.45 -9.08 -16.16
N GLY A 231 -4.69 -9.43 -15.75
CA GLY A 231 -5.86 -9.54 -16.62
C GLY A 231 -6.60 -8.23 -16.90
N SER A 232 -6.24 -7.13 -16.21
CA SER A 232 -6.91 -5.83 -16.39
C SER A 232 -6.81 -5.34 -17.84
N ALA A 233 -7.95 -4.90 -18.40
CA ALA A 233 -8.03 -4.27 -19.71
C ALA A 233 -7.76 -2.75 -19.65
N ASP A 234 -8.05 -2.11 -18.50
CA ASP A 234 -7.79 -0.69 -18.22
C ASP A 234 -6.58 -0.58 -17.28
N LYS A 235 -5.39 -0.49 -17.85
CA LYS A 235 -4.15 -0.45 -17.08
C LYS A 235 -3.18 0.57 -17.63
N THR A 236 -2.60 1.36 -16.73
CA THR A 236 -1.58 2.37 -17.03
C THR A 236 -0.32 2.10 -16.21
N LEU A 237 0.85 2.21 -16.82
CA LEU A 237 2.15 2.13 -16.15
C LEU A 237 2.92 3.43 -16.38
N LYS A 238 3.38 4.05 -15.29
CA LYS A 238 4.28 5.23 -15.33
C LYS A 238 5.54 4.96 -14.52
N ILE A 239 6.69 5.12 -15.17
CA ILE A 239 8.01 5.04 -14.51
C ILE A 239 8.60 6.44 -14.49
N TYR A 240 8.93 6.93 -13.30
CA TYR A 240 9.45 8.27 -13.08
C TYR A 240 10.98 8.25 -13.04
N ALA A 241 11.59 8.99 -13.94
CA ALA A 241 13.05 9.17 -13.94
C ALA A 241 13.52 9.90 -12.68
N SER A 242 14.61 9.42 -12.10
CA SER A 242 15.28 10.02 -10.94
C SER A 242 14.45 10.06 -9.65
N LEU A 243 13.37 9.29 -9.55
CA LEU A 243 12.63 9.12 -8.30
C LEU A 243 12.97 7.76 -7.67
N MET A 244 13.00 7.75 -6.33
CA MET A 244 13.27 6.59 -5.52
C MET A 244 11.98 5.85 -5.12
N HIS A 245 12.01 5.07 -4.03
CA HIS A 245 10.91 4.21 -3.60
C HIS A 245 9.65 4.99 -3.21
N GLU A 246 9.80 5.98 -2.34
CA GLU A 246 8.67 6.76 -1.80
C GLU A 246 8.26 7.90 -2.72
N ILE A 247 7.78 7.60 -3.93
CA ILE A 247 7.40 8.63 -4.91
C ILE A 247 6.35 9.61 -4.37
N PHE A 248 5.55 9.21 -3.37
CA PHE A 248 4.59 10.04 -2.67
C PHE A 248 5.21 10.98 -1.62
N ASN A 249 6.51 10.87 -1.35
CA ASN A 249 7.25 11.73 -0.43
C ASN A 249 8.39 12.50 -1.12
N GLU A 250 8.66 12.23 -2.39
CA GLU A 250 9.65 12.94 -3.19
C GLU A 250 9.35 14.45 -3.30
N PRO A 251 10.33 15.31 -3.53
CA PRO A 251 10.11 16.77 -3.74
C PRO A 251 9.07 17.07 -4.82
N SER A 252 8.96 16.22 -5.83
CA SER A 252 7.99 16.34 -6.93
C SER A 252 6.61 15.73 -6.66
N LYS A 253 6.34 15.23 -5.46
CA LYS A 253 5.13 14.48 -5.07
C LYS A 253 3.81 15.10 -5.50
N TYR A 254 3.68 16.43 -5.48
CA TYR A 254 2.42 17.07 -5.86
C TYR A 254 2.03 16.83 -7.31
N LYS A 255 2.99 16.70 -8.23
CA LYS A 255 2.72 16.31 -9.62
C LYS A 255 2.16 14.90 -9.71
N ILE A 256 2.69 13.99 -8.88
CA ILE A 256 2.23 12.60 -8.82
C ILE A 256 0.83 12.53 -8.20
N TYR A 257 0.56 13.34 -7.17
CA TYR A 257 -0.78 13.46 -6.59
C TYR A 257 -1.81 13.96 -7.60
N ASP A 258 -1.46 14.98 -8.39
CA ASP A 258 -2.32 15.50 -9.45
C ASP A 258 -2.61 14.44 -10.51
N GLU A 259 -1.61 13.65 -10.91
CA GLU A 259 -1.79 12.53 -11.84
C GLU A 259 -2.70 11.42 -11.28
N VAL A 260 -2.59 11.11 -9.99
CA VAL A 260 -3.48 10.15 -9.31
C VAL A 260 -4.91 10.69 -9.27
N VAL A 261 -5.08 11.98 -8.92
CA VAL A 261 -6.38 12.65 -8.89
C VAL A 261 -7.01 12.66 -10.28
N GLU A 262 -6.28 13.03 -11.32
CA GLU A 262 -6.73 13.05 -12.71
C GLU A 262 -7.19 11.65 -13.16
N TRP A 263 -6.36 10.63 -12.89
CA TRP A 263 -6.67 9.24 -13.23
C TRP A 263 -7.95 8.75 -12.53
N ILE A 264 -8.18 9.13 -11.27
CA ILE A 264 -9.43 8.83 -10.55
C ILE A 264 -10.60 9.58 -11.18
N GLN A 265 -10.44 10.87 -11.48
CA GLN A 265 -11.51 11.71 -12.03
C GLN A 265 -12.00 11.25 -13.42
N GLU A 266 -11.12 10.68 -14.23
CA GLU A 266 -11.48 10.09 -15.53
C GLU A 266 -12.38 8.85 -15.40
N ARG A 267 -12.53 8.28 -14.20
CA ARG A 267 -13.29 7.07 -13.90
C ARG A 267 -14.51 7.31 -12.98
N LEU A 268 -14.86 8.60 -12.78
CA LEU A 268 -16.08 9.02 -12.09
C LEU A 268 -17.20 9.27 -13.10
#